data_6831a141f78bc7972c144e6e2283fddd
#
_entry.id   6831a141f78bc7972c144e6e2283fddd
#
_cell.length_a   1.000
_cell.length_b   1.000
_cell.length_c   1.000
_cell.angle_alpha   90.00
_cell.angle_beta   90.00
_cell.angle_gamma   90.00
#
_symmetry.space_group_name_H-M   'P 1'
#
loop_
_entity.id
_entity.type
_entity.pdbx_description
1 polymer ?
#
loop_
_entity_poly.entity_id
_entity_poly.type
_entity_poly.pdbx_seq_one_letter_code
_entity_poly.pdbx_strand_id
1 'polypeptide(L)'
;LYTHFEEICEIMKAYDVSFSLGDGLRPGSIADANDRAQFGELETLGELTKIAWKNDVQVMIEGPGHIPMHMIKENMDLQLKHCDEAPFYTLGPLTTDVAPGYDHITSAIGAAMIGWYGCAMLCYVTPKEHLGLPDKKDVRDGVIAYRIAAHAADLAKGHPGAQIRDNALSKARFEFRWKDQFNLSL
;
A
#
# COMPACT_ATOMS: atom_id res chain seq x y z
N LEU A 1 -24.64 1.99 -1.60
CA LEU A 1 -23.84 0.79 -1.30
C LEU A 1 -24.03 0.36 0.14
N TYR A 2 -23.79 1.22 1.14
CA TYR A 2 -23.88 0.89 2.57
C TYR A 2 -25.22 0.23 2.97
N THR A 3 -26.35 0.81 2.56
CA THR A 3 -27.70 0.32 2.89
C THR A 3 -28.09 -1.00 2.23
N HIS A 4 -27.36 -1.46 1.22
CA HIS A 4 -27.60 -2.69 0.46
C HIS A 4 -26.38 -3.62 0.49
N PHE A 5 -25.54 -3.47 1.51
CA PHE A 5 -24.25 -4.17 1.52
C PHE A 5 -24.42 -5.70 1.66
N GLU A 6 -25.39 -6.16 2.43
CA GLU A 6 -25.70 -7.61 2.55
C GLU A 6 -26.13 -8.21 1.21
N GLU A 7 -27.00 -7.51 0.43
CA GLU A 7 -27.41 -7.94 -0.91
C GLU A 7 -26.20 -8.02 -1.88
N ILE A 8 -25.27 -7.10 -1.73
CA ILE A 8 -24.01 -7.12 -2.51
C ILE A 8 -23.14 -8.31 -2.08
N CYS A 9 -23.06 -8.62 -0.80
CA CYS A 9 -22.34 -9.80 -0.30
C CYS A 9 -22.89 -11.10 -0.91
N GLU A 10 -24.20 -11.24 -1.04
CA GLU A 10 -24.82 -12.41 -1.68
C GLU A 10 -24.34 -12.57 -3.14
N ILE A 11 -24.28 -11.47 -3.89
CA ILE A 11 -23.76 -11.46 -5.26
C ILE A 11 -22.28 -11.82 -5.28
N MET A 12 -21.47 -11.19 -4.43
CA MET A 12 -20.02 -11.43 -4.35
C MET A 12 -19.72 -12.90 -4.03
N LYS A 13 -20.46 -13.48 -3.08
CA LYS A 13 -20.35 -14.90 -2.72
C LYS A 13 -20.73 -15.81 -3.89
N ALA A 14 -21.81 -15.52 -4.62
CA ALA A 14 -22.26 -16.34 -5.73
C ALA A 14 -21.25 -16.41 -6.89
N TYR A 15 -20.44 -15.38 -7.06
CA TYR A 15 -19.42 -15.28 -8.12
C TYR A 15 -17.97 -15.43 -7.63
N ASP A 16 -17.78 -15.78 -6.35
CA ASP A 16 -16.44 -15.92 -5.71
C ASP A 16 -15.57 -14.66 -5.90
N VAL A 17 -16.15 -13.50 -5.62
CA VAL A 17 -15.48 -12.19 -5.77
C VAL A 17 -15.18 -11.59 -4.40
N SER A 18 -13.96 -11.09 -4.21
CA SER A 18 -13.53 -10.41 -2.99
C SER A 18 -13.82 -8.91 -3.05
N PHE A 19 -14.10 -8.30 -1.91
CA PHE A 19 -14.18 -6.84 -1.82
C PHE A 19 -12.80 -6.19 -1.75
N SER A 20 -12.64 -5.07 -2.47
CA SER A 20 -11.72 -4.01 -2.13
C SER A 20 -12.56 -2.86 -1.57
N LEU A 21 -12.63 -2.75 -0.25
CA LEU A 21 -13.42 -1.73 0.41
C LEU A 21 -12.66 -0.41 0.36
N GLY A 22 -13.14 0.47 -0.51
CA GLY A 22 -12.44 1.68 -0.92
C GLY A 22 -12.54 2.82 0.07
N ASP A 23 -11.66 3.77 -0.14
CA ASP A 23 -11.27 4.91 0.64
C ASP A 23 -11.65 6.22 -0.09
N GLY A 24 -12.93 6.47 -0.24
CA GLY A 24 -13.45 7.69 -0.88
C GLY A 24 -13.05 8.98 -0.16
N LEU A 25 -12.69 8.88 1.11
CA LEU A 25 -12.28 10.00 1.98
C LEU A 25 -10.79 9.92 2.37
N ARG A 26 -9.97 9.20 1.61
CA ARG A 26 -8.51 9.19 1.84
C ARG A 26 -7.93 10.59 1.65
N PRO A 27 -6.88 10.99 2.39
CA PRO A 27 -6.21 12.26 2.21
C PRO A 27 -5.68 12.44 0.78
N GLY A 28 -6.10 13.54 0.12
CA GLY A 28 -5.61 13.97 -1.18
C GLY A 28 -4.45 14.96 -1.09
N SER A 29 -4.11 15.38 0.13
CA SER A 29 -2.96 16.21 0.47
C SER A 29 -2.53 15.96 1.91
N ILE A 30 -1.31 16.36 2.26
CA ILE A 30 -0.81 16.29 3.64
C ILE A 30 -1.70 17.06 4.63
N ALA A 31 -2.41 18.11 4.17
CA ALA A 31 -3.31 18.89 5.00
C ALA A 31 -4.53 18.09 5.52
N ASP A 32 -4.93 17.05 4.80
CA ASP A 32 -6.09 16.21 5.16
C ASP A 32 -5.69 14.97 5.97
N ALA A 33 -4.39 14.77 6.19
CA ALA A 33 -3.87 13.58 6.85
C ALA A 33 -4.45 13.38 8.25
N ASN A 34 -4.96 12.18 8.52
CA ASN A 34 -5.50 11.77 9.82
C ASN A 34 -6.68 12.64 10.30
N ASP A 35 -7.45 13.18 9.38
CA ASP A 35 -8.62 13.94 9.72
C ASP A 35 -9.81 13.04 10.16
N ARG A 36 -10.85 13.69 10.66
CA ARG A 36 -12.06 12.98 11.12
C ARG A 36 -12.77 12.22 10.01
N ALA A 37 -12.70 12.71 8.77
CA ALA A 37 -13.37 12.08 7.63
C ALA A 37 -12.66 10.78 7.26
N GLN A 38 -11.34 10.79 7.17
CA GLN A 38 -10.52 9.62 6.90
C GLN A 38 -10.76 8.50 7.94
N PHE A 39 -10.69 8.82 9.22
CA PHE A 39 -10.85 7.80 10.25
C PHE A 39 -12.31 7.35 10.44
N GLY A 40 -13.29 8.23 10.22
CA GLY A 40 -14.69 7.82 10.19
C GLY A 40 -15.03 6.85 9.07
N GLU A 41 -14.39 7.02 7.90
CA GLU A 41 -14.50 6.02 6.83
C GLU A 41 -13.84 4.71 7.24
N LEU A 42 -12.63 4.73 7.81
CA LEU A 42 -11.94 3.52 8.24
C LEU A 42 -12.77 2.70 9.25
N GLU A 43 -13.43 3.35 10.21
CA GLU A 43 -14.33 2.70 11.15
C GLU A 43 -15.50 2.03 10.41
N THR A 44 -16.11 2.72 9.45
CA THR A 44 -17.19 2.18 8.62
C THR A 44 -16.73 0.98 7.78
N LEU A 45 -15.52 1.04 7.21
CA LEU A 45 -14.94 -0.09 6.47
C LEU A 45 -14.74 -1.32 7.38
N GLY A 46 -14.39 -1.09 8.66
CA GLY A 46 -14.32 -2.14 9.66
C GLY A 46 -15.68 -2.78 9.97
N GLU A 47 -16.76 -2.00 10.03
CA GLU A 47 -18.12 -2.53 10.16
C GLU A 47 -18.52 -3.40 8.96
N LEU A 48 -18.28 -2.90 7.75
CA LEU A 48 -18.57 -3.61 6.51
C LEU A 48 -17.74 -4.90 6.37
N THR A 49 -16.52 -4.91 6.83
CA THR A 49 -15.65 -6.10 6.85
C THR A 49 -16.32 -7.23 7.65
N LYS A 50 -16.85 -6.93 8.83
CA LYS A 50 -17.53 -7.93 9.66
C LYS A 50 -18.79 -8.51 8.99
N ILE A 51 -19.53 -7.67 8.27
CA ILE A 51 -20.70 -8.10 7.51
C ILE A 51 -20.26 -9.02 6.36
N ALA A 52 -19.22 -8.64 5.60
CA ALA A 52 -18.71 -9.44 4.50
C ALA A 52 -18.22 -10.82 4.97
N TRP A 53 -17.44 -10.88 6.04
CA TRP A 53 -16.95 -12.13 6.61
C TRP A 53 -18.05 -13.03 7.12
N LYS A 54 -19.09 -12.46 7.74
CA LYS A 54 -20.29 -13.23 8.14
C LYS A 54 -20.98 -13.89 6.94
N ASN A 55 -20.85 -13.33 5.77
CA ASN A 55 -21.38 -13.86 4.51
C ASN A 55 -20.35 -14.70 3.72
N ASP A 56 -19.21 -15.07 4.32
CA ASP A 56 -18.09 -15.81 3.69
C ASP A 56 -17.49 -15.08 2.46
N VAL A 57 -17.43 -13.76 2.48
CA VAL A 57 -16.84 -12.96 1.42
C VAL A 57 -15.51 -12.37 1.89
N GLN A 58 -14.46 -12.55 1.10
CA GLN A 58 -13.14 -12.00 1.38
C GLN A 58 -13.10 -10.48 1.19
N VAL A 59 -12.28 -9.82 2.00
CA VAL A 59 -12.16 -8.35 2.01
C VAL A 59 -10.69 -7.97 2.05
N MET A 60 -10.32 -6.90 1.35
CA MET A 60 -9.18 -6.05 1.66
C MET A 60 -9.67 -4.61 1.88
N ILE A 61 -8.98 -3.88 2.73
CA ILE A 61 -9.28 -2.49 3.05
C ILE A 61 -8.33 -1.60 2.28
N GLU A 62 -8.87 -0.64 1.54
CA GLU A 62 -8.05 0.41 0.94
C GLU A 62 -7.77 1.52 1.95
N GLY A 63 -6.59 2.10 1.89
CA GLY A 63 -6.16 3.08 2.85
C GLY A 63 -5.11 4.05 2.33
N PRO A 64 -4.52 4.85 3.21
CA PRO A 64 -4.40 6.28 2.99
C PRO A 64 -3.52 6.66 1.79
N GLY A 65 -3.81 7.86 1.23
CA GLY A 65 -3.05 8.46 0.14
C GLY A 65 -1.89 9.32 0.63
N HIS A 66 -2.16 10.52 1.14
CA HIS A 66 -1.14 11.50 1.55
C HIS A 66 -1.01 11.56 3.07
N ILE A 67 0.07 10.98 3.62
CA ILE A 67 0.31 10.95 5.07
C ILE A 67 1.78 11.27 5.36
N PRO A 68 2.11 12.28 6.16
CA PRO A 68 3.47 12.55 6.57
C PRO A 68 4.03 11.42 7.44
N MET A 69 5.33 11.18 7.36
CA MET A 69 6.00 10.00 7.93
C MET A 69 5.63 9.70 9.38
N HIS A 70 5.54 10.72 10.23
CA HIS A 70 5.28 10.57 11.66
C HIS A 70 3.85 10.10 11.99
N MET A 71 2.90 10.21 11.05
CA MET A 71 1.51 9.80 11.21
C MET A 71 1.21 8.41 10.61
N ILE A 72 2.13 7.82 9.85
CA ILE A 72 1.90 6.56 9.12
C ILE A 72 1.60 5.39 10.08
N LYS A 73 2.34 5.32 11.19
CA LYS A 73 2.13 4.23 12.15
C LYS A 73 0.73 4.23 12.75
N GLU A 74 0.19 5.42 13.07
CA GLU A 74 -1.18 5.57 13.59
C GLU A 74 -2.21 5.00 12.62
N ASN A 75 -2.06 5.23 11.32
CA ASN A 75 -2.95 4.66 10.31
C ASN A 75 -2.96 3.13 10.33
N MET A 76 -1.78 2.50 10.44
CA MET A 76 -1.70 1.05 10.52
C MET A 76 -2.32 0.52 11.82
N ASP A 77 -2.00 1.13 12.95
CA ASP A 77 -2.52 0.71 14.26
C ASP A 77 -4.06 0.83 14.32
N LEU A 78 -4.64 1.89 13.77
CA LEU A 78 -6.09 2.08 13.72
C LEU A 78 -6.77 1.10 12.75
N GLN A 79 -6.16 0.80 11.62
CA GLN A 79 -6.69 -0.20 10.68
C GLN A 79 -6.72 -1.58 11.33
N LEU A 80 -5.64 -2.02 11.96
CA LEU A 80 -5.59 -3.30 12.67
C LEU A 80 -6.69 -3.39 13.73
N LYS A 81 -6.91 -2.30 14.46
CA LYS A 81 -7.91 -2.22 15.53
C LYS A 81 -9.35 -2.23 15.02
N HIS A 82 -9.67 -1.43 14.00
CA HIS A 82 -11.05 -1.24 13.55
C HIS A 82 -11.49 -2.29 12.54
N CYS A 83 -10.55 -2.82 11.73
CA CYS A 83 -10.83 -3.76 10.67
C CYS A 83 -10.43 -5.21 10.99
N ASP A 84 -10.20 -5.53 12.27
CA ASP A 84 -9.88 -6.88 12.76
C ASP A 84 -8.76 -7.57 11.94
N GLU A 85 -7.67 -6.81 11.66
CA GLU A 85 -6.51 -7.27 10.90
C GLU A 85 -6.81 -7.68 9.43
N ALA A 86 -7.93 -7.25 8.85
CA ALA A 86 -8.16 -7.44 7.42
C ALA A 86 -6.98 -6.90 6.59
N PRO A 87 -6.63 -7.53 5.45
CA PRO A 87 -5.52 -7.06 4.64
C PRO A 87 -5.66 -5.59 4.27
N PHE A 88 -4.63 -4.79 4.56
CA PHE A 88 -4.60 -3.36 4.25
C PHE A 88 -3.87 -3.12 2.93
N TYR A 89 -4.48 -2.36 2.03
CA TYR A 89 -3.98 -1.99 0.72
C TYR A 89 -3.86 -0.46 0.64
N THR A 90 -2.66 0.07 0.51
CA THR A 90 -2.43 1.51 0.64
C THR A 90 -1.89 2.13 -0.65
N LEU A 91 -2.33 3.36 -0.95
CA LEU A 91 -1.74 4.19 -1.99
C LEU A 91 -0.55 4.97 -1.42
N GLY A 92 0.60 4.38 -1.43
CA GLY A 92 1.78 4.94 -0.78
C GLY A 92 1.88 4.50 0.69
N PRO A 93 1.74 5.43 1.64
CA PRO A 93 1.34 6.86 1.50
C PRO A 93 2.42 7.79 0.92
N LEU A 94 1.97 8.83 0.22
CA LEU A 94 2.82 9.94 -0.20
C LEU A 94 3.17 10.79 1.03
N THR A 95 4.45 10.91 1.33
CA THR A 95 4.94 11.52 2.58
C THR A 95 5.08 13.04 2.53
N THR A 96 4.93 13.63 1.35
CA THR A 96 4.99 15.08 1.09
C THR A 96 4.33 15.41 -0.24
N ASP A 97 3.85 16.65 -0.38
CA ASP A 97 3.19 17.13 -1.60
C ASP A 97 4.10 17.99 -2.50
N VAL A 98 5.36 18.18 -2.11
CA VAL A 98 6.26 19.17 -2.76
C VAL A 98 6.87 18.69 -4.07
N ALA A 99 6.61 17.49 -4.52
CA ALA A 99 7.34 16.87 -5.62
C ALA A 99 6.43 16.26 -6.71
N PRO A 100 5.52 17.03 -7.35
CA PRO A 100 4.77 16.54 -8.49
C PRO A 100 5.71 16.09 -9.62
N GLY A 101 5.44 14.95 -10.22
CA GLY A 101 6.34 14.27 -11.17
C GLY A 101 7.34 13.30 -10.53
N TYR A 102 7.44 13.30 -9.20
CA TYR A 102 8.24 12.37 -8.41
C TYR A 102 7.41 11.62 -7.37
N ASP A 103 6.12 11.51 -7.60
CA ASP A 103 5.16 10.89 -6.68
C ASP A 103 5.48 9.41 -6.39
N HIS A 104 6.08 8.70 -7.34
CA HIS A 104 6.58 7.34 -7.14
C HIS A 104 7.71 7.26 -6.10
N ILE A 105 8.48 8.34 -5.90
CA ILE A 105 9.53 8.42 -4.88
C ILE A 105 8.94 8.78 -3.53
N THR A 106 8.14 9.85 -3.46
CA THR A 106 7.54 10.30 -2.18
C THR A 106 6.63 9.24 -1.57
N SER A 107 5.91 8.51 -2.42
CA SER A 107 5.03 7.42 -1.99
C SER A 107 5.79 6.14 -1.64
N ALA A 108 6.89 5.82 -2.32
CA ALA A 108 7.72 4.65 -1.97
C ALA A 108 8.32 4.77 -0.55
N ILE A 109 8.63 5.99 -0.10
CA ILE A 109 9.07 6.24 1.29
C ILE A 109 8.00 5.79 2.27
N GLY A 110 6.77 6.25 2.10
CA GLY A 110 5.66 5.87 2.96
C GLY A 110 5.25 4.41 2.82
N ALA A 111 5.32 3.86 1.59
CA ALA A 111 5.06 2.46 1.31
C ALA A 111 6.03 1.53 2.08
N ALA A 112 7.32 1.86 2.09
CA ALA A 112 8.30 1.10 2.87
C ALA A 112 7.98 1.14 4.38
N MET A 113 7.56 2.30 4.89
CA MET A 113 7.22 2.46 6.31
C MET A 113 5.95 1.69 6.68
N ILE A 114 4.86 1.88 5.94
CA ILE A 114 3.59 1.21 6.25
C ILE A 114 3.68 -0.30 6.01
N GLY A 115 4.45 -0.72 4.99
CA GLY A 115 4.78 -2.12 4.75
C GLY A 115 5.54 -2.74 5.92
N TRP A 116 6.49 -2.03 6.51
CA TRP A 116 7.18 -2.44 7.72
C TRP A 116 6.23 -2.59 8.91
N TYR A 117 5.26 -1.69 9.07
CA TYR A 117 4.29 -1.72 10.15
C TYR A 117 3.19 -2.78 9.98
N GLY A 118 3.08 -3.44 8.83
CA GLY A 118 2.17 -4.57 8.66
C GLY A 118 1.19 -4.48 7.48
N CYS A 119 1.25 -3.44 6.65
CA CYS A 119 0.43 -3.34 5.46
C CYS A 119 0.66 -4.55 4.54
N ALA A 120 -0.44 -5.15 4.06
CA ALA A 120 -0.42 -6.38 3.28
C ALA A 120 -0.13 -6.15 1.80
N MET A 121 -0.62 -5.06 1.22
CA MET A 121 -0.47 -4.75 -0.20
C MET A 121 -0.16 -3.26 -0.40
N LEU A 122 0.71 -2.99 -1.37
CA LEU A 122 1.12 -1.64 -1.74
C LEU A 122 0.66 -1.32 -3.16
N CYS A 123 -0.19 -0.30 -3.32
CA CYS A 123 -0.56 0.22 -4.63
C CYS A 123 0.58 1.09 -5.16
N TYR A 124 1.16 0.72 -6.30
CA TYR A 124 2.22 1.53 -6.88
C TYR A 124 1.68 2.88 -7.38
N VAL A 125 2.52 3.89 -7.28
CA VAL A 125 2.24 5.25 -7.76
C VAL A 125 3.22 5.57 -8.88
N THR A 126 2.75 6.21 -9.93
CA THR A 126 3.60 6.61 -11.06
C THR A 126 4.08 8.06 -10.90
N PRO A 127 5.11 8.49 -11.68
CA PRO A 127 5.48 9.90 -11.74
C PRO A 127 4.34 10.83 -12.18
N LYS A 128 3.29 10.26 -12.80
CA LYS A 128 2.14 11.01 -13.36
C LYS A 128 0.94 11.13 -12.44
N GLU A 129 1.00 10.65 -11.20
CA GLU A 129 -0.17 10.58 -10.29
C GLU A 129 -0.98 11.89 -10.23
N HIS A 130 -0.30 13.03 -10.17
CA HIS A 130 -0.95 14.35 -10.15
C HIS A 130 -0.87 15.12 -11.46
N LEU A 131 -0.33 14.55 -12.53
CA LEU A 131 -0.02 15.26 -13.78
C LEU A 131 -0.80 14.75 -15.00
N GLY A 132 -1.37 13.56 -14.95
CA GLY A 132 -2.10 12.99 -16.07
C GLY A 132 -1.98 11.46 -16.18
N LEU A 133 -2.36 10.92 -17.32
CA LEU A 133 -2.30 9.48 -17.56
C LEU A 133 -0.85 9.02 -17.76
N PRO A 134 -0.43 7.93 -17.09
CA PRO A 134 0.92 7.37 -17.21
C PRO A 134 1.11 6.64 -18.55
N ASP A 135 2.31 6.71 -19.09
CA ASP A 135 2.76 5.84 -20.17
C ASP A 135 3.43 4.56 -19.61
N LYS A 136 3.93 3.69 -20.52
CA LYS A 136 4.59 2.44 -20.13
C LYS A 136 5.86 2.67 -19.31
N LYS A 137 6.56 3.77 -19.54
CA LYS A 137 7.77 4.12 -18.80
C LYS A 137 7.41 4.54 -17.38
N ASP A 138 6.39 5.39 -17.24
CA ASP A 138 5.90 5.85 -15.94
C ASP A 138 5.44 4.67 -15.07
N VAL A 139 4.69 3.73 -15.67
CA VAL A 139 4.24 2.50 -14.99
C VAL A 139 5.44 1.68 -14.52
N ARG A 140 6.43 1.47 -15.39
CA ARG A 140 7.64 0.72 -15.03
C ARG A 140 8.40 1.39 -13.87
N ASP A 141 8.58 2.69 -13.93
CA ASP A 141 9.32 3.45 -12.92
C ASP A 141 8.58 3.39 -11.56
N GLY A 142 7.26 3.50 -11.57
CA GLY A 142 6.42 3.31 -10.37
C GLY A 142 6.52 1.90 -9.79
N VAL A 143 6.40 0.87 -10.62
CA VAL A 143 6.50 -0.53 -10.16
C VAL A 143 7.89 -0.83 -9.58
N ILE A 144 8.96 -0.31 -10.21
CA ILE A 144 10.33 -0.48 -9.68
C ILE A 144 10.46 0.17 -8.31
N ALA A 145 9.98 1.42 -8.14
CA ALA A 145 10.02 2.12 -6.87
C ALA A 145 9.31 1.32 -5.76
N TYR A 146 8.16 0.74 -6.08
CA TYR A 146 7.38 -0.04 -5.10
C TYR A 146 7.94 -1.43 -4.82
N ARG A 147 8.59 -2.07 -5.77
CA ARG A 147 9.36 -3.29 -5.51
C ARG A 147 10.52 -3.02 -4.55
N ILE A 148 11.19 -1.87 -4.69
CA ILE A 148 12.24 -1.43 -3.76
C ILE A 148 11.65 -1.17 -2.37
N ALA A 149 10.53 -0.45 -2.28
CA ALA A 149 9.86 -0.17 -1.02
C ALA A 149 9.41 -1.45 -0.28
N ALA A 150 8.78 -2.38 -0.99
CA ALA A 150 8.36 -3.67 -0.45
C ALA A 150 9.55 -4.50 0.04
N HIS A 151 10.64 -4.56 -0.73
CA HIS A 151 11.85 -5.27 -0.33
C HIS A 151 12.50 -4.64 0.92
N ALA A 152 12.53 -3.31 1.01
CA ALA A 152 13.02 -2.62 2.20
C ALA A 152 12.15 -2.92 3.44
N ALA A 153 10.82 -3.00 3.27
CA ALA A 153 9.91 -3.39 4.34
C ALA A 153 10.13 -4.85 4.78
N ASP A 154 10.38 -5.77 3.86
CA ASP A 154 10.65 -7.17 4.18
C ASP A 154 11.96 -7.33 4.96
N LEU A 155 13.01 -6.58 4.61
CA LEU A 155 14.23 -6.51 5.39
C LEU A 155 13.96 -6.01 6.81
N ALA A 156 13.20 -4.92 6.95
CA ALA A 156 12.88 -4.33 8.25
C ALA A 156 12.02 -5.24 9.13
N LYS A 157 11.14 -6.05 8.54
CA LYS A 157 10.36 -7.09 9.24
C LYS A 157 11.19 -8.32 9.64
N GLY A 158 12.41 -8.45 9.15
CA GLY A 158 13.25 -9.62 9.37
C GLY A 158 12.80 -10.86 8.60
N HIS A 159 12.17 -10.68 7.43
CA HIS A 159 11.76 -11.82 6.60
C HIS A 159 12.96 -12.70 6.24
N PRO A 160 12.93 -14.02 6.50
CA PRO A 160 14.12 -14.89 6.44
C PRO A 160 14.83 -14.92 5.07
N GLY A 161 14.10 -14.73 3.99
CA GLY A 161 14.64 -14.76 2.64
C GLY A 161 15.08 -13.40 2.09
N ALA A 162 14.70 -12.29 2.72
CA ALA A 162 14.87 -10.95 2.14
C ALA A 162 16.34 -10.61 1.87
N GLN A 163 17.21 -10.81 2.85
CA GLN A 163 18.62 -10.39 2.75
C GLN A 163 19.47 -11.27 1.82
N ILE A 164 19.00 -12.42 1.39
CA ILE A 164 19.76 -13.33 0.52
C ILE A 164 20.15 -12.63 -0.78
N ARG A 165 19.23 -11.91 -1.40
CA ARG A 165 19.46 -11.17 -2.64
C ARG A 165 20.44 -10.01 -2.46
N ASP A 166 20.31 -9.25 -1.39
CA ASP A 166 21.24 -8.15 -1.05
C ASP A 166 22.65 -8.68 -0.85
N ASN A 167 22.80 -9.78 -0.13
CA ASN A 167 24.10 -10.42 0.09
C ASN A 167 24.73 -10.89 -1.23
N ALA A 168 23.95 -11.52 -2.10
CA ALA A 168 24.43 -11.99 -3.40
C ALA A 168 24.85 -10.81 -4.30
N LEU A 169 24.06 -9.74 -4.34
CA LEU A 169 24.34 -8.52 -5.10
C LEU A 169 25.58 -7.82 -4.55
N SER A 170 25.69 -7.68 -3.25
CA SER A 170 26.85 -7.06 -2.58
C SER A 170 28.13 -7.86 -2.82
N LYS A 171 28.06 -9.19 -2.80
CA LYS A 171 29.18 -10.06 -3.17
C LYS A 171 29.60 -9.88 -4.63
N ALA A 172 28.65 -9.84 -5.56
CA ALA A 172 28.92 -9.59 -6.98
C ALA A 172 29.62 -8.23 -7.18
N ARG A 173 29.18 -7.19 -6.44
CA ARG A 173 29.79 -5.86 -6.45
C ARG A 173 31.22 -5.87 -5.89
N PHE A 174 31.44 -6.52 -4.78
CA PHE A 174 32.76 -6.65 -4.15
C PHE A 174 33.76 -7.36 -5.05
N GLU A 175 33.29 -8.38 -5.82
CA GLU A 175 34.10 -9.18 -6.74
C GLU A 175 34.18 -8.54 -8.14
N PHE A 176 33.66 -7.33 -8.35
CA PHE A 176 33.60 -6.61 -9.64
C PHE A 176 32.88 -7.38 -10.76
N ARG A 177 31.98 -8.27 -10.41
CA ARG A 177 31.14 -9.03 -11.38
C ARG A 177 29.90 -8.21 -11.77
N TRP A 178 30.11 -7.14 -12.51
CA TRP A 178 29.09 -6.14 -12.85
C TRP A 178 27.86 -6.74 -13.56
N LYS A 179 28.07 -7.70 -14.45
CA LYS A 179 26.95 -8.35 -15.15
C LYS A 179 26.03 -9.10 -14.18
N ASP A 180 26.62 -9.81 -13.22
CA ASP A 180 25.84 -10.53 -12.21
C ASP A 180 25.13 -9.56 -11.26
N GLN A 181 25.76 -8.43 -10.92
CA GLN A 181 25.13 -7.38 -10.14
C GLN A 181 23.88 -6.84 -10.84
N PHE A 182 23.92 -6.57 -12.15
CA PHE A 182 22.74 -6.12 -12.89
C PHE A 182 21.67 -7.21 -13.02
N ASN A 183 22.04 -8.46 -13.18
CA ASN A 183 21.09 -9.58 -13.24
C ASN A 183 20.35 -9.81 -11.91
N LEU A 184 20.95 -9.43 -10.78
CA LEU A 184 20.36 -9.54 -9.45
C LEU A 184 19.52 -8.31 -9.06
N SER A 185 19.66 -7.19 -9.80
CA SER A 185 18.92 -5.95 -9.51
C SER A 185 17.41 -6.09 -9.71
N LEU A 186 16.65 -5.18 -9.11
CA LEU A 186 15.20 -5.11 -9.25
C LEU A 186 14.76 -4.54 -10.59
#